data_f23e31578a1af456ecd4ee3dd76c74a0
#
_entry.id   f23e31578a1af456ecd4ee3dd76c74a0
#
_cell.length_a   1.000
_cell.length_b   1.000
_cell.length_c   1.000
_cell.angle_alpha   90.00
_cell.angle_beta   90.00
_cell.angle_gamma   90.00
#
_symmetry.space_group_name_H-M   'P 1'
#
loop_
_entity.id
_entity.type
_entity.pdbx_description
1 polymer ?
#
loop_
_entity_poly.entity_id
_entity_poly.type
_entity_poly.pdbx_seq_one_letter_code
_entity_poly.pdbx_strand_id
1 'polypeptide(L)'
;MAKIVQTAGRNALGEFAPEFAHFNDDVLFGENWNNNDIDVKTRSIITVVALMAQGITDSSLKFHLQNAKDHGVTQKEIAAIITHVAFYAGWPKGLSLIHISE
;
A
#
# COMPACT_ATOMS: atom_id res chain seq x y z
N MET A 1 3.52 4.44 -18.47
CA MET A 1 2.62 4.51 -17.32
C MET A 1 2.50 5.96 -16.83
N ALA A 2 1.32 6.36 -16.45
CA ALA A 2 1.09 7.70 -15.93
C ALA A 2 1.83 7.92 -14.61
N LYS A 3 2.39 9.10 -14.43
CA LYS A 3 3.05 9.48 -13.20
C LYS A 3 2.05 9.54 -12.05
N ILE A 4 2.42 9.00 -10.90
CA ILE A 4 1.59 9.06 -9.69
C ILE A 4 1.65 10.47 -9.12
N VAL A 5 0.47 11.04 -8.85
CA VAL A 5 0.31 12.34 -8.19
C VAL A 5 -0.64 12.17 -7.02
N GLN A 6 -0.26 12.63 -5.84
CA GLN A 6 -1.06 12.54 -4.65
C GLN A 6 -1.17 13.91 -3.99
N THR A 7 -2.37 14.26 -3.53
CA THR A 7 -2.65 15.51 -2.83
C THR A 7 -3.38 15.29 -1.51
N ALA A 8 -3.60 14.03 -1.12
CA ALA A 8 -4.36 13.72 0.08
C ALA A 8 -3.74 14.27 1.36
N GLY A 9 -2.41 14.30 1.43
CA GLY A 9 -1.71 14.86 2.59
C GLY A 9 -1.98 16.36 2.73
N ARG A 10 -1.84 17.11 1.65
CA ARG A 10 -2.13 18.54 1.66
C ARG A 10 -3.59 18.83 1.98
N ASN A 11 -4.50 18.04 1.41
CA ASN A 11 -5.93 18.24 1.62
C ASN A 11 -6.35 17.98 3.07
N ALA A 12 -5.78 16.95 3.69
CA ALA A 12 -6.15 16.55 5.05
C ALA A 12 -5.33 17.23 6.13
N LEU A 13 -4.04 17.47 5.90
CA LEU A 13 -3.06 17.85 6.92
C LEU A 13 -2.25 19.09 6.59
N GLY A 14 -2.48 19.74 5.43
CA GLY A 14 -1.64 20.83 4.95
C GLY A 14 -1.55 22.02 5.90
N GLU A 15 -2.60 22.32 6.63
CA GLU A 15 -2.60 23.42 7.59
C GLU A 15 -1.98 23.03 8.93
N PHE A 16 -2.29 21.84 9.42
CA PHE A 16 -1.79 21.36 10.71
C PHE A 16 -0.35 20.89 10.64
N ALA A 17 -0.01 20.13 9.60
CA ALA A 17 1.31 19.50 9.48
C ALA A 17 1.83 19.63 8.04
N PRO A 18 2.21 20.85 7.62
CA PRO A 18 2.59 21.09 6.21
C PRO A 18 3.82 20.32 5.77
N GLU A 19 4.80 20.12 6.64
CA GLU A 19 5.99 19.34 6.31
C GLU A 19 5.65 17.86 6.11
N PHE A 20 4.83 17.30 7.00
CA PHE A 20 4.36 15.92 6.87
C PHE A 20 3.58 15.74 5.57
N ALA A 21 2.69 16.68 5.25
CA ALA A 21 1.92 16.66 4.01
C ALA A 21 2.82 16.71 2.78
N HIS A 22 3.85 17.53 2.82
CA HIS A 22 4.86 17.62 1.76
C HIS A 22 5.57 16.27 1.56
N PHE A 23 6.03 15.64 2.63
CA PHE A 23 6.70 14.35 2.53
C PHE A 23 5.74 13.27 2.00
N ASN A 24 4.51 13.27 2.42
CA ASN A 24 3.53 12.32 1.92
C ASN A 24 3.27 12.49 0.42
N ASP A 25 2.96 13.71 0.00
CA ASP A 25 2.51 13.97 -1.37
C ASP A 25 3.65 14.06 -2.37
N ASP A 26 4.71 14.79 -2.02
CA ASP A 26 5.76 15.13 -2.98
C ASP A 26 6.94 14.17 -2.94
N VAL A 27 7.29 13.66 -1.77
CA VAL A 27 8.44 12.77 -1.63
C VAL A 27 8.01 11.31 -1.73
N LEU A 28 7.11 10.84 -0.88
CA LEU A 28 6.68 9.45 -0.91
C LEU A 28 6.00 9.11 -2.23
N PHE A 29 4.92 9.80 -2.56
CA PHE A 29 4.17 9.48 -3.78
C PHE A 29 4.75 10.14 -5.02
N GLY A 30 5.23 11.37 -4.92
CA GLY A 30 5.76 12.09 -6.07
C GLY A 30 7.12 11.60 -6.55
N GLU A 31 8.00 11.22 -5.63
CA GLU A 31 9.35 10.78 -5.97
C GLU A 31 9.51 9.26 -5.81
N ASN A 32 9.24 8.71 -4.64
CA ASN A 32 9.52 7.30 -4.38
C ASN A 32 8.66 6.36 -5.22
N TRP A 33 7.35 6.56 -5.24
CA TRP A 33 6.45 5.71 -6.02
C TRP A 33 6.66 5.82 -7.53
N ASN A 34 7.24 6.92 -7.99
CA ASN A 34 7.55 7.14 -9.41
C ASN A 34 8.96 6.72 -9.80
N ASN A 35 9.75 6.23 -8.85
CA ASN A 35 11.11 5.75 -9.12
C ASN A 35 11.04 4.42 -9.88
N ASN A 36 11.76 4.32 -11.01
CA ASN A 36 11.68 3.19 -11.93
C ASN A 36 12.56 1.99 -11.52
N ASP A 37 13.27 2.05 -10.41
CA ASP A 37 14.11 0.93 -9.97
C ASP A 37 13.28 -0.31 -9.62
N ILE A 38 12.05 -0.08 -9.15
CA ILE A 38 11.05 -1.13 -8.93
C ILE A 38 9.75 -0.65 -9.54
N ASP A 39 9.02 -1.51 -10.24
CA ASP A 39 7.77 -1.10 -10.85
C ASP A 39 6.65 -0.86 -9.82
N VAL A 40 5.59 -0.19 -10.24
CA VAL A 40 4.49 0.20 -9.35
C VAL A 40 3.73 -1.01 -8.82
N LYS A 41 3.57 -2.04 -9.63
CA LYS A 41 2.91 -3.28 -9.20
C LYS A 41 3.68 -3.91 -8.03
N THR A 42 5.00 -4.01 -8.15
CA THR A 42 5.87 -4.54 -7.09
C THR A 42 5.82 -3.67 -5.85
N ARG A 43 5.86 -2.34 -6.00
CA ARG A 43 5.73 -1.41 -4.86
C ARG A 43 4.41 -1.61 -4.12
N SER A 44 3.32 -1.81 -4.86
CA SER A 44 2.00 -2.06 -4.29
C SER A 44 2.00 -3.34 -3.45
N ILE A 45 2.61 -4.40 -3.96
CA ILE A 45 2.72 -5.68 -3.24
C ILE A 45 3.55 -5.51 -1.96
N ILE A 46 4.71 -4.86 -2.06
CA ILE A 46 5.59 -4.61 -0.91
C ILE A 46 4.84 -3.85 0.18
N THR A 47 4.06 -2.84 -0.20
CA THR A 47 3.31 -2.03 0.76
C THR A 47 2.25 -2.84 1.49
N VAL A 48 1.48 -3.64 0.75
CA VAL A 48 0.47 -4.53 1.35
C VAL A 48 1.13 -5.51 2.32
N VAL A 49 2.23 -6.12 1.92
CA VAL A 49 3.00 -7.06 2.76
C VAL A 49 3.50 -6.37 4.03
N ALA A 50 4.05 -5.17 3.91
CA ALA A 50 4.54 -4.42 5.07
C ALA A 50 3.44 -4.11 6.07
N LEU A 51 2.27 -3.69 5.60
CA LEU A 51 1.12 -3.41 6.47
C LEU A 51 0.61 -4.67 7.13
N MET A 52 0.48 -5.77 6.38
CA MET A 52 0.06 -7.05 6.90
C MET A 52 1.00 -7.54 8.01
N ALA A 53 2.31 -7.48 7.79
CA ALA A 53 3.31 -7.96 8.73
C ALA A 53 3.25 -7.19 10.06
N GLN A 54 2.83 -5.93 10.02
CA GLN A 54 2.67 -5.09 11.21
C GLN A 54 1.30 -5.24 11.88
N GLY A 55 0.39 -5.99 11.27
CA GLY A 55 -0.98 -6.13 11.77
C GLY A 55 -1.85 -4.92 11.55
N ILE A 56 -1.51 -4.06 10.60
CA ILE A 56 -2.30 -2.86 10.27
C ILE A 56 -3.46 -3.27 9.38
N THR A 57 -4.70 -3.06 9.84
CA THR A 57 -5.91 -3.47 9.15
C THR A 57 -6.94 -2.35 9.00
N ASP A 58 -6.49 -1.10 9.14
CA ASP A 58 -7.36 0.07 9.03
C ASP A 58 -7.55 0.53 7.58
N SER A 59 -8.00 1.76 7.40
CA SER A 59 -8.26 2.34 6.07
C SER A 59 -7.01 2.40 5.19
N SER A 60 -5.82 2.46 5.78
CA SER A 60 -4.57 2.44 5.02
C SER A 60 -4.41 1.14 4.25
N LEU A 61 -4.71 0.01 4.89
CA LEU A 61 -4.65 -1.29 4.23
C LEU A 61 -5.65 -1.36 3.07
N LYS A 62 -6.88 -0.91 3.29
CA LYS A 62 -7.91 -0.91 2.24
C LYS A 62 -7.49 -0.08 1.04
N PHE A 63 -6.91 1.10 1.30
CA PHE A 63 -6.39 1.96 0.25
C PHE A 63 -5.32 1.23 -0.57
N HIS A 64 -4.35 0.61 0.10
CA HIS A 64 -3.25 -0.05 -0.58
C HIS A 64 -3.65 -1.35 -1.28
N LEU A 65 -4.65 -2.06 -0.77
CA LEU A 65 -5.22 -3.21 -1.48
C LEU A 65 -5.88 -2.77 -2.77
N GLN A 66 -6.66 -1.69 -2.73
CA GLN A 66 -7.28 -1.14 -3.94
C GLN A 66 -6.22 -0.62 -4.92
N ASN A 67 -5.19 0.05 -4.39
CA ASN A 67 -4.08 0.54 -5.20
C ASN A 67 -3.34 -0.61 -5.90
N ALA A 68 -3.13 -1.71 -5.20
CA ALA A 68 -2.51 -2.90 -5.77
C ALA A 68 -3.36 -3.48 -6.91
N LYS A 69 -4.67 -3.57 -6.70
CA LYS A 69 -5.60 -4.02 -7.72
C LYS A 69 -5.56 -3.11 -8.94
N ASP A 70 -5.54 -1.80 -8.74
CA ASP A 70 -5.49 -0.81 -9.82
C ASP A 70 -4.19 -0.91 -10.62
N HIS A 71 -3.12 -1.41 -10.02
CA HIS A 71 -1.81 -1.58 -10.67
C HIS A 71 -1.56 -3.00 -11.15
N GLY A 72 -2.62 -3.79 -11.31
CA GLY A 72 -2.55 -5.08 -11.99
C GLY A 72 -2.28 -6.29 -11.11
N VAL A 73 -2.34 -6.15 -9.79
CA VAL A 73 -2.26 -7.31 -8.89
C VAL A 73 -3.62 -8.01 -8.92
N THR A 74 -3.64 -9.25 -9.35
CA THR A 74 -4.90 -10.00 -9.48
C THR A 74 -5.35 -10.55 -8.11
N GLN A 75 -6.63 -10.93 -8.03
CA GLN A 75 -7.17 -11.54 -6.82
C GLN A 75 -6.42 -12.83 -6.49
N LYS A 76 -6.07 -13.62 -7.49
CA LYS A 76 -5.31 -14.85 -7.30
C LYS A 76 -3.91 -14.57 -6.77
N GLU A 77 -3.25 -13.53 -7.28
CA GLU A 77 -1.95 -13.11 -6.79
C GLU A 77 -2.03 -12.63 -5.35
N ILE A 78 -3.02 -11.81 -5.00
CA ILE A 78 -3.21 -11.33 -3.62
C ILE A 78 -3.39 -12.51 -2.67
N ALA A 79 -4.22 -13.48 -3.02
CA ALA A 79 -4.43 -14.67 -2.18
C ALA A 79 -3.12 -15.45 -1.97
N ALA A 80 -2.33 -15.61 -3.03
CA ALA A 80 -1.05 -16.30 -2.95
C ALA A 80 -0.03 -15.54 -2.10
N ILE A 81 0.01 -14.22 -2.23
CA ILE A 81 0.89 -13.35 -1.45
C ILE A 81 0.55 -13.44 0.04
N ILE A 82 -0.72 -13.29 0.38
CA ILE A 82 -1.17 -13.38 1.77
C ILE A 82 -0.85 -14.75 2.36
N THR A 83 -1.09 -15.81 1.61
CA THR A 83 -0.79 -17.18 2.04
C THR A 83 0.70 -17.34 2.36
N HIS A 84 1.56 -16.89 1.45
CA HIS A 84 3.00 -16.99 1.65
C HIS A 84 3.46 -16.20 2.88
N VAL A 85 3.03 -14.93 2.98
CA VAL A 85 3.44 -14.05 4.07
C VAL A 85 2.93 -14.55 5.42
N ALA A 86 1.77 -15.20 5.46
CA ALA A 86 1.20 -15.73 6.71
C ALA A 86 2.13 -16.73 7.41
N PHE A 87 2.93 -17.50 6.64
CA PHE A 87 3.91 -18.41 7.22
C PHE A 87 5.05 -17.69 7.95
N TYR A 88 5.34 -16.46 7.56
CA TYR A 88 6.45 -15.68 8.13
C TYR A 88 6.00 -14.62 9.13
N ALA A 89 4.83 -14.04 8.92
CA ALA A 89 4.32 -12.95 9.75
C ALA A 89 3.30 -13.40 10.81
N GLY A 90 2.77 -14.61 10.68
CA GLY A 90 1.78 -15.15 11.59
C GLY A 90 0.44 -15.40 10.90
N TRP A 91 -0.11 -16.59 11.12
CA TRP A 91 -1.36 -17.02 10.49
C TRP A 91 -2.56 -16.12 10.81
N PRO A 92 -2.73 -15.64 12.06
CA PRO A 92 -3.84 -14.75 12.38
C PRO A 92 -3.83 -13.45 11.57
N LYS A 93 -2.66 -12.91 11.26
CA LYS A 93 -2.55 -11.72 10.42
C LYS A 93 -3.00 -12.02 8.98
N GLY A 94 -2.65 -13.19 8.48
CA GLY A 94 -3.10 -13.65 7.17
C GLY A 94 -4.62 -13.81 7.10
N LEU A 95 -5.22 -14.40 8.13
CA LEU A 95 -6.68 -14.55 8.20
C LEU A 95 -7.39 -13.21 8.13
N SER A 96 -6.89 -12.22 8.88
CA SER A 96 -7.47 -10.86 8.86
C SER A 96 -7.42 -10.25 7.46
N LEU A 97 -6.31 -10.40 6.76
CA LEU A 97 -6.19 -9.88 5.40
C LEU A 97 -7.06 -10.61 4.39
N ILE A 98 -7.18 -11.92 4.51
CA ILE A 98 -8.05 -12.70 3.62
C ILE A 98 -9.49 -12.18 3.71
N HIS A 99 -9.98 -11.94 4.91
CA HIS A 99 -11.34 -11.42 5.11
C HIS A 99 -11.52 -10.02 4.53
N ILE A 100 -10.52 -9.15 4.70
CA ILE A 100 -10.57 -7.78 4.19
C ILE A 100 -10.48 -7.78 2.65
N SER A 101 -9.73 -8.70 2.08
CA SER A 101 -9.44 -8.74 0.63
C SER A 101 -10.55 -9.41 -0.19
N GLU A 102 -11.46 -10.12 0.44
CA GLU A 102 -12.62 -10.68 -0.25
C GLU A 102 -13.53 -9.57 -0.79
#